data_69597ad3970a3796e552ecb3628bb0c6
#
_entry.id   69597ad3970a3796e552ecb3628bb0c6
#
_cell.length_a   1.000
_cell.length_b   1.000
_cell.length_c   1.000
_cell.angle_alpha   90.00
_cell.angle_beta   90.00
_cell.angle_gamma   90.00
#
_symmetry.space_group_name_H-M   'P 1'
#
loop_
_entity.id
_entity.type
_entity.pdbx_description
1 polymer ?
#
loop_
_entity_poly.entity_id
_entity_poly.type
_entity_poly.pdbx_seq_one_letter_code
_entity_poly.pdbx_strand_id
1 'polypeptide(L)'
;MTTTEAVEGEAARWWELLGDRVRGEVVGARTIAGGASGSAVYGLSVDQPAGEFVLKVASRPGLRERARREVTFYRELAAHVPVLVPEFVVGGEADGTAYLLLTAAGVPTEAERWSEQRWTELATELGRLHREQVLALAIDRGAAARERASAEKLAAGERAWIKLGYERLLAPLWASFEALGAAIRELPACLCHGDFHLGNLLTDPADRFVWIDWQEVHIGHGPGDLALLWHRAEVDGVNPPREAMHTAYAVARGIPDDALLRRAAVASELTLLLLEWPTFFPYLPEPARARMRSRLEHLVALWYR
;
A
#
# COMPACT_ATOMS: atom_id res chain seq x y z
N MET A 1 20.35 -10.33 28.74
CA MET A 1 19.35 -9.36 28.29
C MET A 1 18.23 -10.13 27.64
N THR A 2 17.01 -10.02 28.13
CA THR A 2 15.83 -10.60 27.47
C THR A 2 15.54 -9.84 26.19
N THR A 3 14.78 -10.44 25.26
CA THR A 3 14.38 -9.76 24.01
C THR A 3 13.59 -8.47 24.30
N THR A 4 12.83 -8.42 25.38
CA THR A 4 12.05 -7.24 25.82
C THR A 4 12.99 -6.11 26.28
N GLU A 5 13.98 -6.38 27.13
CA GLU A 5 14.97 -5.39 27.58
C GLU A 5 15.76 -4.77 26.41
N ALA A 6 16.05 -5.56 25.38
CA ALA A 6 16.74 -5.06 24.19
C ALA A 6 15.86 -4.10 23.38
N VAL A 7 14.56 -4.41 23.23
CA VAL A 7 13.58 -3.56 22.53
C VAL A 7 13.35 -2.25 23.28
N GLU A 8 13.19 -2.31 24.59
CA GLU A 8 13.02 -1.12 25.43
C GLU A 8 14.25 -0.21 25.38
N GLY A 9 15.46 -0.78 25.45
CA GLY A 9 16.71 -0.03 25.33
C GLY A 9 16.91 0.65 23.96
N GLU A 10 16.53 0.00 22.88
CA GLU A 10 16.60 0.59 21.54
C GLU A 10 15.56 1.69 21.35
N ALA A 11 14.33 1.48 21.81
CA ALA A 11 13.25 2.46 21.77
C ALA A 11 13.59 3.70 22.60
N ALA A 12 14.13 3.53 23.83
CA ALA A 12 14.56 4.62 24.68
C ALA A 12 15.69 5.45 24.04
N ARG A 13 16.68 4.78 23.41
CA ARG A 13 17.74 5.47 22.66
C ARG A 13 17.19 6.33 21.54
N TRP A 14 16.21 5.84 20.78
CA TRP A 14 15.57 6.62 19.72
C TRP A 14 14.79 7.80 20.31
N TRP A 15 14.08 7.59 21.43
CA TRP A 15 13.34 8.65 22.08
C TRP A 15 14.26 9.77 22.57
N GLU A 16 15.37 9.44 23.20
CA GLU A 16 16.41 10.39 23.59
C GLU A 16 16.97 11.18 22.37
N LEU A 17 17.18 10.50 21.24
CA LEU A 17 17.68 11.13 20.02
C LEU A 17 16.69 12.13 19.42
N LEU A 18 15.37 11.93 19.62
CA LEU A 18 14.33 12.87 19.23
C LEU A 18 14.36 14.15 20.07
N GLY A 19 14.89 14.09 21.30
CA GLY A 19 15.14 15.23 22.17
C GLY A 19 13.92 16.12 22.40
N ASP A 20 14.09 17.43 22.29
CA ASP A 20 13.03 18.45 22.52
C ASP A 20 11.83 18.33 21.54
N ARG A 21 11.88 17.47 20.54
CA ARG A 21 10.81 17.22 19.57
C ARG A 21 9.67 16.36 20.14
N VAL A 22 9.95 15.64 21.21
CA VAL A 22 9.00 14.78 21.92
C VAL A 22 9.01 15.13 23.40
N ARG A 23 7.92 14.81 24.11
CA ARG A 23 7.78 15.06 25.56
C ARG A 23 7.44 13.75 26.25
N GLY A 24 7.80 13.67 27.53
CA GLY A 24 7.54 12.51 28.38
C GLY A 24 8.65 11.45 28.30
N GLU A 25 8.49 10.39 29.06
CA GLU A 25 9.38 9.25 29.11
C GLU A 25 8.70 8.01 28.52
N VAL A 26 9.45 7.17 27.82
CA VAL A 26 8.96 5.88 27.36
C VAL A 26 8.84 4.95 28.56
N VAL A 27 7.60 4.59 28.90
CA VAL A 27 7.30 3.68 30.00
C VAL A 27 7.01 2.25 29.55
N GLY A 28 6.94 2.04 28.23
CA GLY A 28 6.79 0.72 27.63
C GLY A 28 7.13 0.74 26.14
N ALA A 29 7.75 -0.33 25.67
CA ALA A 29 8.05 -0.52 24.25
C ALA A 29 7.82 -1.97 23.84
N ARG A 30 7.30 -2.15 22.63
CA ARG A 30 7.10 -3.48 22.02
C ARG A 30 7.45 -3.43 20.55
N THR A 31 8.03 -4.49 20.04
CA THR A 31 8.15 -4.65 18.58
C THR A 31 6.78 -4.91 17.98
N ILE A 32 6.39 -4.12 17.01
CA ILE A 32 5.27 -4.45 16.15
C ILE A 32 5.85 -5.32 15.04
N ALA A 33 5.34 -6.54 14.89
CA ALA A 33 5.76 -7.43 13.82
C ALA A 33 5.60 -6.68 12.49
N GLY A 34 6.72 -6.24 11.91
CA GLY A 34 6.73 -5.45 10.69
C GLY A 34 6.29 -6.28 9.52
N GLY A 35 5.63 -5.66 8.55
CA GLY A 35 5.41 -6.24 7.24
C GLY A 35 6.73 -6.59 6.53
N ALA A 36 6.66 -7.11 5.32
CA ALA A 36 7.81 -7.51 4.49
C ALA A 36 8.82 -6.38 4.19
N SER A 37 8.57 -5.16 4.65
CA SER A 37 9.40 -3.98 4.41
C SER A 37 10.79 -4.03 5.05
N GLY A 38 10.96 -4.82 6.13
CA GLY A 38 12.24 -4.97 6.83
C GLY A 38 12.70 -3.74 7.64
N SER A 39 11.85 -2.73 7.82
CA SER A 39 12.04 -1.65 8.79
C SER A 39 11.72 -2.15 10.19
N ALA A 40 12.43 -1.65 11.21
CA ALA A 40 12.04 -1.90 12.59
C ALA A 40 10.85 -0.99 12.95
N VAL A 41 9.82 -1.58 13.58
CA VAL A 41 8.62 -0.86 14.01
C VAL A 41 8.38 -1.13 15.48
N TYR A 42 8.25 -0.07 16.26
CA TYR A 42 8.05 -0.12 17.70
C TYR A 42 6.74 0.57 18.08
N GLY A 43 5.92 -0.09 18.91
CA GLY A 43 4.86 0.56 19.64
C GLY A 43 5.42 1.08 20.96
N LEU A 44 5.19 2.36 21.25
CA LEU A 44 5.71 3.06 22.42
C LEU A 44 4.57 3.56 23.27
N SER A 45 4.62 3.31 24.59
CA SER A 45 3.77 3.96 25.58
C SER A 45 4.54 5.04 26.31
N VAL A 46 4.01 6.24 26.40
CA VAL A 46 4.65 7.43 27.00
C VAL A 46 3.79 7.94 28.13
N ASP A 47 4.38 8.46 29.20
CA ASP A 47 3.70 8.83 30.45
C ASP A 47 3.14 10.27 30.45
N GLN A 48 3.90 11.28 30.00
CA GLN A 48 3.54 12.70 30.10
C GLN A 48 3.88 13.52 28.86
N PRO A 49 2.91 13.86 28.00
CA PRO A 49 1.49 13.44 28.09
C PRO A 49 1.32 11.97 27.80
N ALA A 50 0.43 11.30 28.55
CA ALA A 50 0.12 9.91 28.30
C ALA A 50 -0.33 9.69 26.85
N GLY A 51 0.31 8.76 26.14
CA GLY A 51 0.00 8.50 24.75
C GLY A 51 0.65 7.24 24.21
N GLU A 52 0.04 6.72 23.16
CA GLU A 52 0.57 5.58 22.40
C GLU A 52 1.10 6.07 21.05
N PHE A 53 2.28 5.61 20.69
CA PHE A 53 2.98 6.03 19.47
C PHE A 53 3.51 4.83 18.69
N VAL A 54 3.76 5.05 17.40
CA VAL A 54 4.43 4.09 16.53
C VAL A 54 5.69 4.74 15.98
N LEU A 55 6.84 4.13 16.28
CA LEU A 55 8.13 4.53 15.76
C LEU A 55 8.57 3.55 14.67
N LYS A 56 8.79 4.05 13.45
CA LYS A 56 9.40 3.32 12.34
C LYS A 56 10.84 3.76 12.15
N VAL A 57 11.76 2.79 11.95
CA VAL A 57 13.20 3.05 11.81
C VAL A 57 13.74 2.25 10.62
N ALA A 58 14.45 2.91 9.72
CA ALA A 58 15.00 2.32 8.50
C ALA A 58 16.46 2.69 8.29
N SER A 59 17.36 1.73 8.47
CA SER A 59 18.83 1.93 8.32
C SER A 59 19.36 1.49 6.95
N ARG A 60 18.74 0.49 6.31
CA ARG A 60 19.20 -0.02 5.00
C ARG A 60 18.89 0.98 3.87
N PRO A 61 19.81 1.18 2.88
CA PRO A 61 19.64 2.22 1.85
C PRO A 61 18.30 2.22 1.13
N GLY A 62 17.84 1.09 0.59
CA GLY A 62 16.55 0.99 -0.11
C GLY A 62 15.34 1.24 0.81
N LEU A 63 15.43 0.87 2.08
CA LEU A 63 14.39 1.14 3.08
C LEU A 63 14.37 2.61 3.49
N ARG A 64 15.53 3.27 3.55
CA ARG A 64 15.62 4.70 3.88
C ARG A 64 14.88 5.56 2.85
N GLU A 65 15.00 5.25 1.57
CA GLU A 65 14.30 6.00 0.53
C GLU A 65 12.78 5.89 0.68
N ARG A 66 12.26 4.69 0.94
CA ARG A 66 10.84 4.46 1.24
C ARG A 66 10.41 5.22 2.50
N ALA A 67 11.20 5.15 3.57
CA ALA A 67 10.94 5.88 4.81
C ALA A 67 10.95 7.40 4.61
N ARG A 68 11.87 7.95 3.81
CA ARG A 68 11.87 9.37 3.43
C ARG A 68 10.60 9.78 2.71
N ARG A 69 10.11 8.95 1.79
CA ARG A 69 8.86 9.18 1.06
C ARG A 69 7.68 9.20 2.02
N GLU A 70 7.63 8.24 2.96
CA GLU A 70 6.60 8.19 3.99
C GLU A 70 6.67 9.41 4.94
N VAL A 71 7.85 9.82 5.39
CA VAL A 71 8.04 11.07 6.17
C VAL A 71 7.56 12.28 5.40
N THR A 72 7.87 12.38 4.11
CA THR A 72 7.40 13.49 3.25
C THR A 72 5.90 13.48 3.13
N PHE A 73 5.27 12.31 2.92
CA PHE A 73 3.81 12.20 2.88
C PHE A 73 3.17 12.72 4.18
N TYR A 74 3.59 12.21 5.34
CA TYR A 74 3.01 12.63 6.61
C TYR A 74 3.22 14.11 6.90
N ARG A 75 4.37 14.66 6.58
CA ARG A 75 4.71 16.07 6.82
C ARG A 75 3.99 17.02 5.87
N GLU A 76 3.85 16.67 4.58
CA GLU A 76 3.44 17.60 3.54
C GLU A 76 2.04 17.33 2.98
N LEU A 77 1.57 16.08 2.97
CA LEU A 77 0.33 15.68 2.29
C LEU A 77 -0.77 15.18 3.24
N ALA A 78 -0.42 14.57 4.35
CA ALA A 78 -1.36 13.88 5.24
C ALA A 78 -2.54 14.75 5.70
N ALA A 79 -2.31 16.03 5.96
CA ALA A 79 -3.36 16.99 6.36
C ALA A 79 -4.35 17.34 5.22
N HIS A 80 -4.06 16.94 4.00
CA HIS A 80 -4.82 17.30 2.80
C HIS A 80 -5.53 16.12 2.15
N VAL A 81 -5.19 14.88 2.50
CA VAL A 81 -5.87 13.70 1.97
C VAL A 81 -7.24 13.51 2.60
N PRO A 82 -8.25 13.04 1.85
CA PRO A 82 -9.62 12.89 2.34
C PRO A 82 -9.86 11.54 3.07
N VAL A 83 -8.81 10.99 3.68
CA VAL A 83 -8.84 9.74 4.45
C VAL A 83 -8.18 9.95 5.80
N LEU A 84 -8.54 9.17 6.80
CA LEU A 84 -7.90 9.26 8.10
C LEU A 84 -6.53 8.58 8.05
N VAL A 85 -5.55 9.26 8.63
CA VAL A 85 -4.18 8.77 8.80
C VAL A 85 -3.71 9.05 10.22
N PRO A 86 -2.72 8.33 10.75
CA PRO A 86 -2.08 8.69 12.03
C PRO A 86 -1.56 10.13 12.03
N GLU A 87 -1.56 10.77 13.18
CA GLU A 87 -0.98 12.09 13.31
C GLU A 87 0.54 12.03 13.23
N PHE A 88 1.13 12.93 12.46
CA PHE A 88 2.57 13.12 12.36
C PHE A 88 3.11 13.82 13.61
N VAL A 89 4.02 13.19 14.31
CA VAL A 89 4.71 13.79 15.45
C VAL A 89 6.05 14.38 15.00
N VAL A 90 6.94 13.53 14.48
CA VAL A 90 8.23 13.94 13.96
C VAL A 90 8.79 12.87 13.02
N GLY A 91 9.59 13.29 12.05
CA GLY A 91 10.29 12.38 11.14
C GLY A 91 11.47 13.06 10.46
N GLY A 92 12.45 12.27 10.08
CA GLY A 92 13.68 12.76 9.45
C GLY A 92 14.76 11.70 9.36
N GLU A 93 16.01 12.15 9.40
CA GLU A 93 17.19 11.28 9.41
C GLU A 93 18.16 11.69 10.52
N ALA A 94 18.75 10.68 11.15
CA ALA A 94 19.85 10.84 12.09
C ALA A 94 20.80 9.64 11.93
N ASP A 95 22.09 9.90 11.94
CA ASP A 95 23.17 8.89 11.85
C ASP A 95 22.97 7.88 10.70
N GLY A 96 22.54 8.38 9.53
CA GLY A 96 22.31 7.53 8.36
C GLY A 96 21.08 6.63 8.46
N THR A 97 20.18 6.87 9.40
CA THR A 97 18.94 6.13 9.62
C THR A 97 17.76 7.06 9.49
N ALA A 98 16.77 6.68 8.67
CA ALA A 98 15.50 7.39 8.59
C ALA A 98 14.57 6.92 9.71
N TYR A 99 13.83 7.86 10.29
CA TYR A 99 12.87 7.60 11.36
C TYR A 99 11.57 8.36 11.14
N LEU A 100 10.47 7.80 11.65
CA LEU A 100 9.14 8.37 11.61
C LEU A 100 8.40 8.00 12.89
N LEU A 101 7.92 9.01 13.63
CA LEU A 101 7.10 8.86 14.82
C LEU A 101 5.69 9.37 14.52
N LEU A 102 4.71 8.52 14.74
CA LEU A 102 3.27 8.77 14.55
C LEU A 102 2.51 8.47 15.85
N THR A 103 1.32 9.05 16.01
CA THR A 103 0.39 8.57 17.04
C THR A 103 -0.12 7.18 16.69
N ALA A 104 -0.38 6.34 17.68
CA ALA A 104 -1.08 5.08 17.44
C ALA A 104 -2.55 5.38 17.09
N ALA A 105 -3.07 4.74 16.03
CA ALA A 105 -4.30 5.21 15.40
C ALA A 105 -5.41 4.16 15.25
N GLY A 106 -5.33 3.03 15.91
CA GLY A 106 -6.36 2.00 15.85
C GLY A 106 -5.82 0.59 15.95
N VAL A 107 -6.67 -0.37 15.60
CA VAL A 107 -6.34 -1.80 15.62
C VAL A 107 -6.60 -2.42 14.23
N PRO A 108 -5.94 -3.53 13.87
CA PRO A 108 -6.24 -4.27 12.64
C PRO A 108 -7.73 -4.63 12.56
N THR A 109 -8.32 -4.51 11.37
CA THR A 109 -9.71 -4.89 11.14
C THR A 109 -9.81 -6.42 11.09
N GLU A 110 -10.63 -7.01 11.95
CA GLU A 110 -10.88 -8.45 12.01
C GLU A 110 -11.60 -8.93 10.72
N ALA A 111 -11.32 -10.16 10.29
CA ALA A 111 -11.85 -10.72 9.05
C ALA A 111 -13.39 -10.75 9.01
N GLU A 112 -14.02 -11.00 10.15
CA GLU A 112 -15.48 -11.10 10.32
C GLU A 112 -16.20 -9.75 10.11
N ARG A 113 -15.48 -8.65 10.17
CA ARG A 113 -16.04 -7.29 10.00
C ARG A 113 -16.12 -6.86 8.53
N TRP A 114 -15.60 -7.66 7.59
CA TRP A 114 -15.60 -7.34 6.17
C TRP A 114 -16.94 -7.69 5.49
N SER A 115 -17.97 -6.88 5.73
CA SER A 115 -19.25 -6.93 5.00
C SER A 115 -19.16 -6.25 3.61
N GLU A 116 -20.13 -6.51 2.72
CA GLU A 116 -20.21 -5.82 1.43
C GLU A 116 -20.26 -4.29 1.59
N GLN A 117 -21.00 -3.80 2.59
CA GLN A 117 -21.05 -2.39 2.92
C GLN A 117 -19.65 -1.85 3.26
N ARG A 118 -18.92 -2.54 4.12
CA ARG A 118 -17.57 -2.14 4.54
C ARG A 118 -16.60 -2.07 3.37
N TRP A 119 -16.69 -3.01 2.43
CA TRP A 119 -15.91 -2.99 1.20
C TRP A 119 -16.25 -1.82 0.28
N THR A 120 -17.53 -1.48 0.15
CA THR A 120 -17.96 -0.33 -0.68
C THR A 120 -17.61 1.00 -0.03
N GLU A 121 -17.65 1.10 1.30
CA GLU A 121 -17.13 2.25 2.05
C GLU A 121 -15.63 2.47 1.76
N LEU A 122 -14.83 1.40 1.85
CA LEU A 122 -13.39 1.45 1.55
C LEU A 122 -13.13 1.89 0.10
N ALA A 123 -13.86 1.32 -0.85
CA ALA A 123 -13.77 1.71 -2.26
C ALA A 123 -14.17 3.19 -2.49
N THR A 124 -15.15 3.67 -1.73
CA THR A 124 -15.57 5.08 -1.75
C THR A 124 -14.46 6.00 -1.21
N GLU A 125 -13.81 5.64 -0.12
CA GLU A 125 -12.68 6.41 0.40
C GLU A 125 -11.52 6.44 -0.60
N LEU A 126 -11.19 5.30 -1.22
CA LEU A 126 -10.16 5.22 -2.24
C LEU A 126 -10.51 6.10 -3.47
N GLY A 127 -11.76 6.11 -3.89
CA GLY A 127 -12.23 6.98 -4.97
C GLY A 127 -12.08 8.47 -4.62
N ARG A 128 -12.33 8.86 -3.37
CA ARG A 128 -12.11 10.24 -2.89
C ARG A 128 -10.62 10.61 -2.88
N LEU A 129 -9.74 9.69 -2.48
CA LEU A 129 -8.29 9.90 -2.53
C LEU A 129 -7.81 10.15 -3.96
N HIS A 130 -8.35 9.42 -4.94
CA HIS A 130 -7.94 9.50 -6.35
C HIS A 130 -8.57 10.67 -7.12
N ARG A 131 -9.08 11.70 -6.44
CA ARG A 131 -9.63 12.90 -7.10
C ARG A 131 -8.53 13.89 -7.52
N GLU A 132 -8.83 14.67 -8.57
CA GLU A 132 -7.91 15.66 -9.16
C GLU A 132 -7.38 16.70 -8.15
N GLN A 133 -8.21 17.12 -7.18
CA GLN A 133 -7.79 18.09 -6.15
C GLN A 133 -6.61 17.58 -5.32
N VAL A 134 -6.64 16.31 -4.94
CA VAL A 134 -5.54 15.68 -4.17
C VAL A 134 -4.30 15.55 -5.05
N LEU A 135 -4.46 15.27 -6.33
CA LEU A 135 -3.36 15.22 -7.28
C LEU A 135 -2.64 16.57 -7.41
N ALA A 136 -3.38 17.67 -7.51
CA ALA A 136 -2.79 19.00 -7.60
C ALA A 136 -1.93 19.32 -6.38
N LEU A 137 -2.40 19.01 -5.18
CA LEU A 137 -1.63 19.13 -3.94
C LEU A 137 -0.40 18.23 -3.93
N ALA A 138 -0.51 17.01 -4.41
CA ALA A 138 0.60 16.08 -4.49
C ALA A 138 1.72 16.56 -5.41
N ILE A 139 1.37 17.11 -6.58
CA ILE A 139 2.32 17.72 -7.53
C ILE A 139 3.01 18.92 -6.88
N ASP A 140 2.25 19.82 -6.27
CA ASP A 140 2.77 21.01 -5.60
C ASP A 140 3.74 20.65 -4.45
N ARG A 141 3.51 19.53 -3.76
CA ARG A 141 4.35 19.00 -2.68
C ARG A 141 5.45 18.07 -3.15
N GLY A 142 5.62 17.88 -4.45
CA GLY A 142 6.74 17.13 -5.03
C GLY A 142 6.59 15.60 -4.99
N ALA A 143 5.38 15.08 -4.96
CA ALA A 143 5.18 13.64 -5.08
C ALA A 143 5.66 13.14 -6.45
N ALA A 144 6.51 12.11 -6.45
CA ALA A 144 7.07 11.55 -7.67
C ALA A 144 6.03 10.71 -8.43
N ALA A 145 6.11 10.74 -9.77
CA ALA A 145 5.37 9.80 -10.60
C ALA A 145 5.98 8.38 -10.47
N ARG A 146 5.11 7.37 -10.54
CA ARG A 146 5.58 5.98 -10.55
C ARG A 146 6.37 5.71 -11.84
N GLU A 147 7.59 5.23 -11.68
CA GLU A 147 8.42 4.83 -12.83
C GLU A 147 7.81 3.64 -13.59
N ARG A 148 8.06 3.62 -14.89
CA ARG A 148 7.74 2.45 -15.72
C ARG A 148 8.58 1.25 -15.28
N ALA A 149 8.03 0.05 -15.43
CA ALA A 149 8.79 -1.16 -15.18
C ALA A 149 10.03 -1.20 -16.07
N SER A 150 11.18 -1.45 -15.46
CA SER A 150 12.44 -1.59 -16.21
C SER A 150 12.40 -2.81 -17.12
N ALA A 151 13.21 -2.79 -18.20
CA ALA A 151 13.36 -3.94 -19.09
C ALA A 151 13.80 -5.21 -18.33
N GLU A 152 14.62 -5.04 -17.28
CA GLU A 152 15.05 -6.13 -16.42
C GLU A 152 13.87 -6.73 -15.62
N LYS A 153 13.01 -5.90 -15.05
CA LYS A 153 11.80 -6.35 -14.32
C LYS A 153 10.84 -7.08 -15.25
N LEU A 154 10.61 -6.56 -16.45
CA LEU A 154 9.79 -7.23 -17.47
C LEU A 154 10.35 -8.60 -17.83
N ALA A 155 11.64 -8.68 -18.17
CA ALA A 155 12.29 -9.95 -18.52
C ALA A 155 12.30 -10.94 -17.32
N ALA A 156 12.39 -10.46 -16.08
CA ALA A 156 12.32 -11.31 -14.91
C ALA A 156 10.91 -11.90 -14.72
N GLY A 157 9.87 -11.09 -14.88
CA GLY A 157 8.48 -11.53 -14.84
C GLY A 157 8.17 -12.57 -15.92
N GLU A 158 8.55 -12.29 -17.16
CA GLU A 158 8.36 -13.21 -18.26
C GLU A 158 9.02 -14.57 -18.00
N ARG A 159 10.30 -14.58 -17.63
CA ARG A 159 11.02 -15.83 -17.29
C ARG A 159 10.35 -16.62 -16.17
N ALA A 160 9.81 -15.93 -15.18
CA ALA A 160 9.15 -16.60 -14.07
C ALA A 160 7.84 -17.28 -14.49
N TRP A 161 7.02 -16.63 -15.33
CA TRP A 161 5.79 -17.21 -15.86
C TRP A 161 6.05 -18.33 -16.88
N ILE A 162 7.12 -18.25 -17.69
CA ILE A 162 7.57 -19.35 -18.57
C ILE A 162 7.89 -20.61 -17.74
N LYS A 163 8.62 -20.46 -16.63
CA LYS A 163 8.91 -21.59 -15.72
C LYS A 163 7.66 -22.21 -15.11
N LEU A 164 6.58 -21.45 -14.99
CA LEU A 164 5.28 -21.93 -14.50
C LEU A 164 4.41 -22.55 -15.61
N GLY A 165 4.88 -22.57 -16.87
CA GLY A 165 4.19 -23.18 -18.00
C GLY A 165 3.20 -22.26 -18.74
N TYR A 166 3.26 -20.95 -18.51
CA TYR A 166 2.32 -19.95 -19.08
C TYR A 166 2.83 -19.26 -20.35
N GLU A 167 3.91 -19.75 -20.94
CA GLU A 167 4.53 -19.15 -22.14
C GLU A 167 3.52 -18.87 -23.26
N ARG A 168 2.76 -19.88 -23.69
CA ARG A 168 1.81 -19.74 -24.81
C ARG A 168 0.67 -18.76 -24.51
N LEU A 169 0.16 -18.77 -23.28
CA LEU A 169 -0.92 -17.89 -22.88
C LEU A 169 -0.48 -16.43 -22.83
N LEU A 170 0.72 -16.18 -22.34
CA LEU A 170 1.21 -14.85 -22.03
C LEU A 170 2.08 -14.22 -23.12
N ALA A 171 2.54 -15.00 -24.13
CA ALA A 171 3.36 -14.47 -25.21
C ALA A 171 2.78 -13.24 -25.93
N PRO A 172 1.47 -13.19 -26.27
CA PRO A 172 0.87 -12.00 -26.87
C PRO A 172 0.87 -10.78 -25.93
N LEU A 173 0.70 -11.00 -24.62
CA LEU A 173 0.73 -9.93 -23.61
C LEU A 173 2.15 -9.37 -23.46
N TRP A 174 3.17 -10.21 -23.40
CA TRP A 174 4.56 -9.75 -23.34
C TRP A 174 4.95 -8.97 -24.58
N ALA A 175 4.54 -9.43 -25.76
CA ALA A 175 4.78 -8.73 -27.03
C ALA A 175 4.11 -7.35 -27.11
N SER A 176 3.02 -7.14 -26.38
CA SER A 176 2.24 -5.90 -26.35
C SER A 176 2.12 -5.29 -24.93
N PHE A 177 3.09 -5.54 -24.05
CA PHE A 177 3.01 -5.13 -22.64
C PHE A 177 2.76 -3.61 -22.46
N GLU A 178 3.33 -2.78 -23.32
CA GLU A 178 3.11 -1.34 -23.32
C GLU A 178 1.63 -0.94 -23.49
N ALA A 179 0.81 -1.79 -24.13
CA ALA A 179 -0.62 -1.54 -24.26
C ALA A 179 -1.35 -1.55 -22.91
N LEU A 180 -0.90 -2.37 -21.93
CA LEU A 180 -1.44 -2.35 -20.57
C LEU A 180 -1.19 -0.97 -19.93
N GLY A 181 0.04 -0.50 -19.98
CA GLY A 181 0.40 0.81 -19.47
C GLY A 181 -0.32 1.95 -20.19
N ALA A 182 -0.54 1.84 -21.50
CA ALA A 182 -1.30 2.81 -22.27
C ALA A 182 -2.75 2.90 -21.77
N ALA A 183 -3.44 1.76 -21.62
CA ALA A 183 -4.81 1.73 -21.14
C ALA A 183 -4.95 2.31 -19.70
N ILE A 184 -3.98 2.08 -18.82
CA ILE A 184 -3.97 2.66 -17.48
C ILE A 184 -3.82 4.20 -17.57
N ARG A 185 -2.96 4.70 -18.44
CA ARG A 185 -2.71 6.14 -18.62
C ARG A 185 -3.82 6.91 -19.32
N GLU A 186 -4.81 6.25 -19.89
CA GLU A 186 -6.03 6.89 -20.39
C GLU A 186 -6.89 7.49 -19.26
N LEU A 187 -6.75 6.97 -18.03
CA LEU A 187 -7.39 7.56 -16.86
C LEU A 187 -6.63 8.79 -16.37
N PRO A 188 -7.33 9.76 -15.75
CA PRO A 188 -6.69 10.88 -15.08
C PRO A 188 -5.66 10.41 -14.05
N ALA A 189 -4.54 11.12 -13.98
CA ALA A 189 -3.55 10.90 -12.93
C ALA A 189 -4.14 11.23 -11.54
N CYS A 190 -3.65 10.55 -10.50
CA CYS A 190 -4.09 10.74 -9.12
C CYS A 190 -2.99 10.38 -8.13
N LEU A 191 -3.17 10.76 -6.86
CA LEU A 191 -2.34 10.27 -5.77
C LEU A 191 -2.74 8.83 -5.44
N CYS A 192 -1.82 7.90 -5.57
CA CYS A 192 -2.00 6.49 -5.21
C CYS A 192 -1.29 6.16 -3.90
N HIS A 193 -1.87 5.27 -3.10
CA HIS A 193 -1.23 4.72 -1.91
C HIS A 193 -0.01 3.85 -2.28
N GLY A 194 -0.14 3.02 -3.30
CA GLY A 194 0.91 2.19 -3.86
C GLY A 194 1.16 0.85 -3.18
N ASP A 195 0.70 0.70 -1.92
CA ASP A 195 0.72 -0.56 -1.17
C ASP A 195 -0.61 -0.78 -0.43
N PHE A 196 -1.72 -0.62 -1.17
CA PHE A 196 -3.07 -0.61 -0.61
C PHE A 196 -3.62 -2.02 -0.41
N HIS A 197 -3.61 -2.50 0.81
CA HIS A 197 -4.13 -3.82 1.20
C HIS A 197 -4.62 -3.83 2.66
N LEU A 198 -5.35 -4.90 3.06
CA LEU A 198 -5.99 -4.99 4.37
C LEU A 198 -5.03 -4.83 5.56
N GLY A 199 -3.79 -5.28 5.42
CA GLY A 199 -2.77 -5.12 6.46
C GLY A 199 -2.33 -3.67 6.69
N ASN A 200 -2.63 -2.76 5.76
CA ASN A 200 -2.34 -1.32 5.85
C ASN A 200 -3.58 -0.49 6.22
N LEU A 201 -4.62 -1.16 6.75
CA LEU A 201 -5.84 -0.55 7.23
C LEU A 201 -6.07 -0.91 8.70
N LEU A 202 -6.25 0.11 9.51
CA LEU A 202 -6.67 -0.02 10.90
C LEU A 202 -8.12 0.45 11.04
N THR A 203 -8.75 0.09 12.14
CA THR A 203 -10.06 0.62 12.55
C THR A 203 -9.89 1.42 13.82
N ASP A 204 -10.38 2.65 13.84
CA ASP A 204 -10.39 3.49 15.01
C ASP A 204 -11.56 3.13 15.98
N PRO A 205 -11.63 3.70 17.19
CA PRO A 205 -12.72 3.45 18.12
C PRO A 205 -14.12 3.86 17.60
N ALA A 206 -14.19 4.72 16.58
CA ALA A 206 -15.44 5.11 15.93
C ALA A 206 -15.78 4.27 14.71
N ASP A 207 -15.09 3.14 14.52
CA ASP A 207 -15.25 2.19 13.41
C ASP A 207 -14.92 2.74 12.01
N ARG A 208 -14.07 3.76 11.94
CA ARG A 208 -13.60 4.34 10.67
C ARG A 208 -12.27 3.72 10.26
N PHE A 209 -12.01 3.66 8.95
CA PHE A 209 -10.70 3.23 8.45
C PHE A 209 -9.63 4.28 8.75
N VAL A 210 -8.47 3.83 9.21
CA VAL A 210 -7.25 4.63 9.32
C VAL A 210 -6.19 3.99 8.43
N TRP A 211 -5.68 4.75 7.47
CA TRP A 211 -4.76 4.27 6.47
C TRP A 211 -3.31 4.48 6.91
N ILE A 212 -2.51 3.45 6.84
CA ILE A 212 -1.11 3.45 7.29
C ILE A 212 -0.17 2.95 6.20
N ASP A 213 1.13 3.12 6.42
CA ASP A 213 2.21 2.62 5.56
C ASP A 213 2.27 3.24 4.15
N TRP A 214 2.41 4.57 4.11
CA TRP A 214 2.46 5.39 2.90
C TRP A 214 3.84 5.41 2.21
N GLN A 215 4.68 4.42 2.46
CA GLN A 215 6.05 4.33 1.92
C GLN A 215 6.10 4.20 0.39
N GLU A 216 5.02 3.76 -0.25
CA GLU A 216 4.91 3.59 -1.71
C GLU A 216 4.01 4.65 -2.36
N VAL A 217 3.67 5.72 -1.65
CA VAL A 217 2.87 6.82 -2.20
C VAL A 217 3.50 7.41 -3.46
N HIS A 218 2.69 7.60 -4.50
CA HIS A 218 3.16 8.09 -5.79
C HIS A 218 2.02 8.70 -6.62
N ILE A 219 2.38 9.41 -7.68
CA ILE A 219 1.43 9.83 -8.71
C ILE A 219 1.26 8.65 -9.69
N GLY A 220 0.04 8.17 -9.79
CA GLY A 220 -0.37 7.05 -10.66
C GLY A 220 -1.71 7.31 -11.32
N HIS A 221 -2.48 6.25 -11.59
CA HIS A 221 -3.77 6.34 -12.28
C HIS A 221 -4.92 5.62 -11.54
N GLY A 222 -4.69 5.12 -10.35
CA GLY A 222 -5.70 4.62 -9.40
C GLY A 222 -5.98 3.12 -9.42
N PRO A 223 -6.38 2.46 -10.53
CA PRO A 223 -6.83 1.06 -10.47
C PRO A 223 -5.80 0.06 -9.92
N GLY A 224 -4.51 0.44 -9.88
CA GLY A 224 -3.47 -0.38 -9.25
C GLY A 224 -3.69 -0.63 -7.76
N ASP A 225 -4.21 0.35 -7.03
CA ASP A 225 -4.52 0.20 -5.61
C ASP A 225 -5.71 -0.76 -5.39
N LEU A 226 -6.76 -0.65 -6.22
CA LEU A 226 -7.85 -1.64 -6.20
C LEU A 226 -7.37 -3.05 -6.54
N ALA A 227 -6.53 -3.20 -7.55
CA ALA A 227 -5.98 -4.48 -7.97
C ALA A 227 -5.20 -5.14 -6.83
N LEU A 228 -4.33 -4.39 -6.16
CA LEU A 228 -3.54 -4.89 -5.04
C LEU A 228 -4.43 -5.30 -3.86
N LEU A 229 -5.42 -4.46 -3.50
CA LEU A 229 -6.38 -4.75 -2.44
C LEU A 229 -7.11 -6.07 -2.70
N TRP A 230 -7.65 -6.27 -3.90
CA TRP A 230 -8.39 -7.48 -4.24
C TRP A 230 -7.51 -8.73 -4.18
N HIS A 231 -6.33 -8.67 -4.80
CA HIS A 231 -5.43 -9.82 -4.83
C HIS A 231 -4.90 -10.21 -3.45
N ARG A 232 -4.55 -9.23 -2.61
CA ARG A 232 -4.11 -9.48 -1.25
C ARG A 232 -5.23 -10.07 -0.39
N ALA A 233 -6.44 -9.50 -0.47
CA ALA A 233 -7.61 -10.03 0.25
C ALA A 233 -7.91 -11.49 -0.14
N GLU A 234 -7.88 -11.81 -1.44
CA GLU A 234 -8.11 -13.18 -1.91
C GLU A 234 -7.02 -14.18 -1.49
N VAL A 235 -5.77 -13.74 -1.38
CA VAL A 235 -4.68 -14.55 -0.82
C VAL A 235 -4.94 -14.86 0.66
N ASP A 236 -5.43 -13.87 1.41
CA ASP A 236 -5.78 -14.00 2.82
C ASP A 236 -7.13 -14.75 3.02
N GLY A 237 -7.75 -15.21 1.94
CA GLY A 237 -8.99 -16.02 1.98
C GLY A 237 -10.27 -15.21 2.05
N VAL A 238 -10.20 -13.89 1.91
CA VAL A 238 -11.35 -12.99 1.87
C VAL A 238 -11.77 -12.77 0.40
N ASN A 239 -13.07 -12.72 0.13
CA ASN A 239 -13.60 -12.54 -1.21
C ASN A 239 -14.27 -11.15 -1.35
N PRO A 240 -13.59 -10.13 -1.87
CA PRO A 240 -14.14 -8.79 -2.00
C PRO A 240 -15.25 -8.73 -3.07
N PRO A 241 -16.33 -7.96 -2.86
CA PRO A 241 -17.40 -7.78 -3.84
C PRO A 241 -16.96 -6.79 -4.94
N ARG A 242 -16.12 -7.27 -5.86
CA ARG A 242 -15.36 -6.45 -6.83
C ARG A 242 -16.25 -5.50 -7.66
N GLU A 243 -17.42 -5.96 -8.14
CA GLU A 243 -18.32 -5.13 -8.94
C GLU A 243 -18.93 -3.98 -8.12
N ALA A 244 -19.39 -4.25 -6.90
CA ALA A 244 -19.92 -3.23 -6.00
C ALA A 244 -18.83 -2.21 -5.63
N MET A 245 -17.62 -2.68 -5.34
CA MET A 245 -16.46 -1.83 -5.07
C MET A 245 -16.07 -0.96 -6.26
N HIS A 246 -16.06 -1.54 -7.48
CA HIS A 246 -15.71 -0.83 -8.70
C HIS A 246 -16.69 0.31 -8.96
N THR A 247 -18.00 0.06 -8.83
CA THR A 247 -19.04 1.07 -8.98
C THR A 247 -18.92 2.17 -7.91
N ALA A 248 -18.76 1.79 -6.64
CA ALA A 248 -18.59 2.76 -5.54
C ALA A 248 -17.34 3.65 -5.74
N TYR A 249 -16.25 3.05 -6.16
CA TYR A 249 -15.01 3.73 -6.50
C TYR A 249 -15.20 4.75 -7.64
N ALA A 250 -15.81 4.34 -8.76
CA ALA A 250 -16.04 5.20 -9.92
C ALA A 250 -16.88 6.44 -9.54
N VAL A 251 -17.98 6.22 -8.83
CA VAL A 251 -18.87 7.29 -8.33
C VAL A 251 -18.09 8.25 -7.42
N ALA A 252 -17.36 7.71 -6.46
CA ALA A 252 -16.61 8.52 -5.49
C ALA A 252 -15.46 9.29 -6.13
N ARG A 253 -14.81 8.71 -7.13
CA ARG A 253 -13.76 9.36 -7.91
C ARG A 253 -14.28 10.43 -8.87
N GLY A 254 -15.56 10.36 -9.24
CA GLY A 254 -16.18 11.28 -10.19
C GLY A 254 -15.85 10.97 -11.66
N ILE A 255 -15.60 9.71 -11.98
CA ILE A 255 -15.35 9.22 -13.34
C ILE A 255 -16.44 8.20 -13.72
N PRO A 256 -16.76 8.02 -15.03
CA PRO A 256 -17.69 7.01 -15.45
C PRO A 256 -17.24 5.59 -15.10
N ASP A 257 -18.16 4.73 -14.67
CA ASP A 257 -17.95 3.27 -14.60
C ASP A 257 -18.25 2.68 -15.98
N ASP A 258 -17.35 2.87 -16.91
CA ASP A 258 -17.47 2.50 -18.30
C ASP A 258 -16.36 1.54 -18.77
N ALA A 259 -16.34 1.28 -20.07
CA ALA A 259 -15.35 0.40 -20.69
C ALA A 259 -13.91 0.87 -20.46
N LEU A 260 -13.66 2.19 -20.39
CA LEU A 260 -12.34 2.74 -20.18
C LEU A 260 -11.81 2.39 -18.78
N LEU A 261 -12.58 2.66 -17.72
CA LEU A 261 -12.19 2.33 -16.34
C LEU A 261 -12.04 0.83 -16.17
N ARG A 262 -12.96 0.02 -16.72
CA ARG A 262 -12.90 -1.45 -16.64
C ARG A 262 -11.68 -2.01 -17.36
N ARG A 263 -11.35 -1.47 -18.52
CA ARG A 263 -10.14 -1.85 -19.26
C ARG A 263 -8.86 -1.49 -18.49
N ALA A 264 -8.80 -0.31 -17.89
CA ALA A 264 -7.67 0.11 -17.07
C ALA A 264 -7.53 -0.75 -15.79
N ALA A 265 -8.64 -1.17 -15.18
CA ALA A 265 -8.63 -2.10 -14.04
C ALA A 265 -8.08 -3.47 -14.43
N VAL A 266 -8.53 -4.04 -15.56
CA VAL A 266 -7.97 -5.31 -16.10
C VAL A 266 -6.47 -5.16 -16.39
N ALA A 267 -6.06 -4.07 -17.02
CA ALA A 267 -4.64 -3.80 -17.31
C ALA A 267 -3.80 -3.69 -16.03
N SER A 268 -4.32 -3.05 -14.99
CA SER A 268 -3.66 -2.90 -13.70
C SER A 268 -3.50 -4.25 -12.98
N GLU A 269 -4.55 -5.08 -12.97
CA GLU A 269 -4.47 -6.43 -12.40
C GLU A 269 -3.48 -7.31 -13.18
N LEU A 270 -3.50 -7.27 -14.52
CA LEU A 270 -2.53 -8.00 -15.35
C LEU A 270 -1.09 -7.53 -15.05
N THR A 271 -0.87 -6.23 -14.98
CA THR A 271 0.46 -5.68 -14.66
C THR A 271 0.95 -6.18 -13.29
N LEU A 272 0.09 -6.16 -12.28
CA LEU A 272 0.38 -6.66 -10.94
C LEU A 272 0.74 -8.16 -10.97
N LEU A 273 -0.10 -8.98 -11.60
CA LEU A 273 0.12 -10.43 -11.71
C LEU A 273 1.39 -10.77 -12.48
N LEU A 274 1.66 -10.06 -13.56
CA LEU A 274 2.82 -10.32 -14.40
C LEU A 274 4.15 -9.95 -13.75
N LEU A 275 4.18 -8.86 -12.98
CA LEU A 275 5.44 -8.27 -12.51
C LEU A 275 5.73 -8.50 -11.01
N GLU A 276 4.70 -8.48 -10.16
CA GLU A 276 4.91 -8.52 -8.71
C GLU A 276 4.73 -9.95 -8.15
N TRP A 277 3.68 -10.62 -8.57
CA TRP A 277 3.32 -11.93 -7.99
C TRP A 277 4.29 -13.08 -8.27
N PRO A 278 5.04 -13.13 -9.39
CA PRO A 278 6.00 -14.23 -9.60
C PRO A 278 6.98 -14.41 -8.46
N THR A 279 7.34 -13.33 -7.78
CA THR A 279 8.27 -13.34 -6.64
C THR A 279 7.66 -14.04 -5.43
N PHE A 280 6.35 -13.92 -5.22
CA PHE A 280 5.64 -14.46 -4.06
C PHE A 280 5.02 -15.84 -4.33
N PHE A 281 4.79 -16.18 -5.60
CA PHE A 281 4.12 -17.40 -6.02
C PHE A 281 4.64 -18.68 -5.38
N PRO A 282 5.97 -18.90 -5.24
CA PRO A 282 6.50 -20.11 -4.58
C PRO A 282 6.11 -20.25 -3.11
N TYR A 283 5.82 -19.15 -2.43
CA TYR A 283 5.53 -19.11 -0.99
C TYR A 283 4.03 -19.19 -0.69
N LEU A 284 3.18 -19.10 -1.71
CA LEU A 284 1.73 -19.16 -1.55
C LEU A 284 1.25 -20.62 -1.36
N PRO A 285 0.21 -20.84 -0.54
CA PRO A 285 -0.45 -22.15 -0.47
C PRO A 285 -1.14 -22.48 -1.79
N GLU A 286 -1.26 -23.77 -2.10
CA GLU A 286 -1.82 -24.21 -3.40
C GLU A 286 -3.21 -23.64 -3.73
N PRO A 287 -4.16 -23.52 -2.79
CA PRO A 287 -5.45 -22.90 -3.10
C PRO A 287 -5.32 -21.42 -3.57
N ALA A 288 -4.39 -20.65 -3.00
CA ALA A 288 -4.14 -19.27 -3.41
C ALA A 288 -3.48 -19.24 -4.81
N ARG A 289 -2.51 -20.13 -5.07
CA ARG A 289 -1.89 -20.26 -6.40
C ARG A 289 -2.92 -20.65 -7.47
N ALA A 290 -3.82 -21.57 -7.17
CA ALA A 290 -4.87 -21.97 -8.10
C ALA A 290 -5.83 -20.82 -8.44
N ARG A 291 -6.29 -20.08 -7.43
CA ARG A 291 -7.13 -18.89 -7.64
C ARG A 291 -6.43 -17.84 -8.51
N MET A 292 -5.15 -17.58 -8.25
CA MET A 292 -4.37 -16.61 -9.00
C MET A 292 -4.17 -17.02 -10.47
N ARG A 293 -3.91 -18.30 -10.73
CA ARG A 293 -3.84 -18.84 -12.10
C ARG A 293 -5.17 -18.68 -12.83
N SER A 294 -6.27 -19.08 -12.22
CA SER A 294 -7.62 -18.93 -12.79
C SER A 294 -7.96 -17.45 -13.05
N ARG A 295 -7.57 -16.56 -12.15
CA ARG A 295 -7.77 -15.12 -12.33
C ARG A 295 -6.96 -14.59 -13.51
N LEU A 296 -5.68 -14.99 -13.63
CA LEU A 296 -4.83 -14.61 -14.74
C LEU A 296 -5.45 -15.02 -16.09
N GLU A 297 -5.86 -16.27 -16.22
CA GLU A 297 -6.51 -16.79 -17.43
C GLU A 297 -7.78 -16.01 -17.78
N HIS A 298 -8.60 -15.71 -16.78
CA HIS A 298 -9.80 -14.90 -16.95
C HIS A 298 -9.49 -13.47 -17.43
N LEU A 299 -8.49 -12.80 -16.83
CA LEU A 299 -8.09 -11.44 -17.21
C LEU A 299 -7.50 -11.38 -18.61
N VAL A 300 -6.70 -12.39 -19.01
CA VAL A 300 -6.20 -12.51 -20.38
C VAL A 300 -7.36 -12.60 -21.37
N ALA A 301 -8.37 -13.43 -21.07
CA ALA A 301 -9.55 -13.55 -21.91
C ALA A 301 -10.36 -12.24 -21.98
N LEU A 302 -10.45 -11.47 -20.90
CA LEU A 302 -11.11 -10.16 -20.89
C LEU A 302 -10.34 -9.12 -21.71
N TRP A 303 -8.99 -9.14 -21.62
CA TRP A 303 -8.15 -8.17 -22.30
C TRP A 303 -8.26 -8.23 -23.82
N TYR A 304 -8.47 -9.41 -24.38
CA TYR A 304 -8.56 -9.65 -25.83
C TYR A 304 -10.00 -9.69 -26.38
N ARG A 305 -11.03 -9.41 -25.60
CA ARG A 305 -12.40 -9.19 -26.05
C ARG A 305 -12.62 -7.76 -26.55
#